data_571d40eadc4b190a185691aae5c517c7
#
_entry.id   571d40eadc4b190a185691aae5c517c7
#
_cell.length_a   1.000
_cell.length_b   1.000
_cell.length_c   1.000
_cell.angle_alpha   90.00
_cell.angle_beta   90.00
_cell.angle_gamma   90.00
#
_symmetry.space_group_name_H-M   'P 1'
#
loop_
_entity.id
_entity.type
_entity.pdbx_description
1 polymer ?
#
loop_
_entity_poly.entity_id
_entity_poly.type
_entity_poly.pdbx_seq_one_letter_code
_entity_poly.pdbx_strand_id
1 'polypeptide(L)'
;MPKASVKRLIGSDKDKLIELVLAVDKYPEFIPYCLNSKIYEKKDQGDIIHMIADLTIGKGIFKDTYKSDVNYNKKKNIILVKNLDGPLKYLNNRWVFVEKGKSTEVSFEVDFELKNKFLNILMTKSFQYGLDKIADAFQKRAEKLYKNI
;
A
#
# COMPACT_ATOMS: atom_id res chain seq x y z
N MET A 1 -16.94 -8.20 5.83
CA MET A 1 -15.94 -7.76 4.86
C MET A 1 -14.73 -7.20 5.59
N PRO A 2 -13.52 -7.68 5.27
CA PRO A 2 -12.32 -7.17 5.93
C PRO A 2 -12.11 -5.69 5.63
N LYS A 3 -12.06 -4.91 6.68
CA LYS A 3 -11.78 -3.49 6.58
C LYS A 3 -10.91 -3.10 7.77
N ALA A 4 -9.81 -2.43 7.50
CA ALA A 4 -8.90 -1.99 8.54
C ALA A 4 -8.26 -0.67 8.17
N SER A 5 -7.80 0.04 9.19
CA SER A 5 -7.10 1.31 8.98
C SER A 5 -5.97 1.45 9.99
N VAL A 6 -4.94 2.20 9.59
CA VAL A 6 -3.79 2.53 10.42
C VAL A 6 -3.48 3.99 10.21
N LYS A 7 -3.12 4.67 11.29
CA LYS A 7 -2.64 6.05 11.24
C LYS A 7 -1.29 6.12 11.95
N ARG A 8 -0.28 6.69 11.30
CA ARG A 8 1.06 6.80 11.85
C ARG A 8 1.61 8.21 11.63
N LEU A 9 2.30 8.72 12.64
CA LEU A 9 3.08 9.95 12.49
C LEU A 9 4.52 9.55 12.23
N ILE A 10 5.04 9.86 11.04
CA ILE A 10 6.37 9.47 10.61
C ILE A 10 7.24 10.70 10.45
N GLY A 11 8.46 10.68 11.04
CA GLY A 11 9.39 11.80 11.03
C GLY A 11 10.11 11.97 9.70
N SER A 12 9.37 12.03 8.62
CA SER A 12 9.91 12.18 7.27
C SER A 12 9.05 13.15 6.46
N ASP A 13 9.66 13.70 5.41
CA ASP A 13 8.99 14.62 4.52
C ASP A 13 7.86 13.93 3.74
N LYS A 14 6.76 14.63 3.56
CA LYS A 14 5.57 14.12 2.88
C LYS A 14 5.88 13.59 1.47
N ASP A 15 6.63 14.35 0.68
CA ASP A 15 6.93 13.97 -0.70
C ASP A 15 7.78 12.71 -0.77
N LYS A 16 8.69 12.53 0.18
CA LYS A 16 9.52 11.32 0.26
C LYS A 16 8.68 10.10 0.65
N LEU A 17 7.71 10.26 1.54
CA LEU A 17 6.81 9.18 1.93
C LEU A 17 5.89 8.78 0.78
N ILE A 18 5.38 9.76 0.03
CA ILE A 18 4.57 9.50 -1.15
C ILE A 18 5.40 8.73 -2.20
N GLU A 19 6.64 9.17 -2.44
CA GLU A 19 7.54 8.49 -3.35
C GLU A 19 7.77 7.03 -2.92
N LEU A 20 7.95 6.80 -1.63
CA LEU A 20 8.14 5.45 -1.08
C LEU A 20 6.92 4.56 -1.36
N VAL A 21 5.72 5.07 -1.14
CA VAL A 21 4.48 4.31 -1.37
C VAL A 21 4.26 4.05 -2.86
N LEU A 22 4.64 4.98 -3.73
CA LEU A 22 4.52 4.82 -5.18
C LEU A 22 5.58 3.90 -5.78
N ALA A 23 6.68 3.66 -5.06
CA ALA A 23 7.76 2.77 -5.52
C ALA A 23 7.38 1.30 -5.31
N VAL A 24 6.30 0.87 -5.98
CA VAL A 24 5.73 -0.47 -5.84
C VAL A 24 6.73 -1.56 -6.23
N ASP A 25 7.60 -1.28 -7.19
CA ASP A 25 8.63 -2.21 -7.64
C ASP A 25 9.68 -2.53 -6.56
N LYS A 26 9.73 -1.75 -5.50
CA LYS A 26 10.64 -1.96 -4.36
C LYS A 26 10.01 -2.71 -3.19
N TYR A 27 8.71 -2.95 -3.23
CA TYR A 27 7.98 -3.58 -2.12
C TYR A 27 8.54 -4.94 -1.70
N PRO A 28 9.01 -5.82 -2.59
CA PRO A 28 9.59 -7.10 -2.14
C PRO A 28 10.81 -6.96 -1.25
N GLU A 29 11.48 -5.80 -1.26
CA GLU A 29 12.67 -5.57 -0.44
C GLU A 29 12.33 -5.38 1.04
N PHE A 30 11.11 -4.98 1.39
CA PHE A 30 10.80 -4.64 2.78
C PHE A 30 9.38 -4.98 3.24
N ILE A 31 8.41 -5.18 2.37
CA ILE A 31 7.02 -5.47 2.77
C ILE A 31 6.87 -6.96 3.07
N PRO A 32 6.37 -7.33 4.27
CA PRO A 32 6.14 -8.75 4.60
C PRO A 32 5.18 -9.39 3.61
N TYR A 33 5.49 -10.62 3.23
CA TYR A 33 4.69 -11.44 2.31
C TYR A 33 4.55 -10.90 0.90
N CYS A 34 5.26 -9.83 0.55
CA CYS A 34 5.33 -9.37 -0.83
C CYS A 34 6.53 -10.06 -1.49
N LEU A 35 6.25 -11.01 -2.37
CA LEU A 35 7.27 -11.87 -2.98
C LEU A 35 7.82 -11.26 -4.27
N ASN A 36 6.98 -10.56 -5.00
CA ASN A 36 7.36 -9.95 -6.27
C ASN A 36 6.42 -8.78 -6.58
N SER A 37 6.90 -7.86 -7.40
CA SER A 37 6.07 -6.75 -7.88
C SER A 37 6.59 -6.28 -9.22
N LYS A 38 5.70 -5.72 -10.04
CA LYS A 38 6.07 -5.22 -11.36
C LYS A 38 5.16 -4.05 -11.73
N ILE A 39 5.76 -2.96 -12.18
CA ILE A 39 5.02 -1.82 -12.73
C ILE A 39 4.97 -2.00 -14.24
N TYR A 40 3.76 -2.10 -14.80
CA TYR A 40 3.54 -2.25 -16.24
C TYR A 40 3.46 -0.91 -16.94
N GLU A 41 2.83 0.06 -16.29
CA GLU A 41 2.53 1.32 -16.92
C GLU A 41 2.54 2.41 -15.84
N LYS A 42 3.15 3.54 -16.15
CA LYS A 42 3.17 4.70 -15.29
C LYS A 42 3.04 5.94 -16.15
N LYS A 43 2.00 6.74 -15.88
CA LYS A 43 1.73 7.98 -16.61
C LYS A 43 1.65 9.14 -15.63
N ASP A 44 2.47 10.14 -15.82
CA ASP A 44 2.40 11.39 -15.08
C ASP A 44 1.62 12.39 -15.91
N GLN A 45 0.42 12.76 -15.47
CA GLN A 45 -0.49 13.63 -16.19
C GLN A 45 -0.63 14.99 -15.49
N GLY A 46 0.45 15.50 -14.92
CA GLY A 46 0.45 16.75 -14.18
C GLY A 46 -0.01 16.55 -12.75
N ASP A 47 -1.29 16.80 -12.45
CA ASP A 47 -1.82 16.68 -11.10
C ASP A 47 -2.06 15.23 -10.65
N ILE A 48 -2.05 14.29 -11.59
CA ILE A 48 -2.34 12.89 -11.32
C ILE A 48 -1.26 12.00 -11.90
N ILE A 49 -0.76 11.07 -11.08
CA ILE A 49 0.09 9.98 -11.54
C ILE A 49 -0.75 8.71 -11.52
N HIS A 50 -0.85 8.06 -12.66
CA HIS A 50 -1.58 6.81 -12.81
C HIS A 50 -0.62 5.67 -13.09
N MET A 51 -0.81 4.53 -12.40
CA MET A 51 0.10 3.41 -12.48
C MET A 51 -0.69 2.10 -12.47
N ILE A 52 -0.22 1.14 -13.26
CA ILE A 52 -0.75 -0.22 -13.23
C ILE A 52 0.38 -1.14 -12.80
N ALA A 53 0.15 -1.91 -11.76
CA ALA A 53 1.19 -2.75 -11.18
C ALA A 53 0.63 -4.09 -10.71
N ASP A 54 1.47 -5.12 -10.75
CA ASP A 54 1.19 -6.43 -10.16
C ASP A 54 1.90 -6.56 -8.83
N LEU A 55 1.23 -7.20 -7.88
CA LEU A 55 1.81 -7.60 -6.61
C LEU A 55 1.56 -9.09 -6.42
N THR A 56 2.64 -9.83 -6.17
CA THR A 56 2.54 -11.24 -5.79
C THR A 56 2.73 -11.32 -4.29
N ILE A 57 1.68 -11.77 -3.60
CA ILE A 57 1.68 -11.87 -2.15
C ILE A 57 1.46 -13.30 -1.72
N GLY A 58 1.98 -13.67 -0.56
CA GLY A 58 1.75 -14.98 -0.01
C GLY A 58 2.88 -15.52 0.83
N LYS A 59 2.73 -16.78 1.23
CA LYS A 59 3.71 -17.51 2.04
C LYS A 59 3.65 -18.98 1.64
N GLY A 60 4.81 -19.54 1.29
CA GLY A 60 4.91 -20.94 0.90
C GLY A 60 4.14 -21.23 -0.38
N ILE A 61 3.26 -22.22 -0.33
CA ILE A 61 2.44 -22.60 -1.49
C ILE A 61 1.22 -21.67 -1.67
N PHE A 62 0.89 -20.88 -0.65
CA PHE A 62 -0.26 -19.97 -0.68
C PHE A 62 0.19 -18.60 -1.18
N LYS A 63 0.31 -18.46 -2.50
CA LYS A 63 0.70 -17.19 -3.11
C LYS A 63 -0.19 -16.90 -4.31
N ASP A 64 -0.44 -15.63 -4.55
CA ASP A 64 -1.26 -15.19 -5.65
C ASP A 64 -0.82 -13.80 -6.12
N THR A 65 -1.12 -13.51 -7.37
CA THR A 65 -0.77 -12.23 -7.98
C THR A 65 -2.05 -11.46 -8.31
N TYR A 66 -2.08 -10.19 -7.93
CA TYR A 66 -3.19 -9.33 -8.30
C TYR A 66 -2.68 -8.06 -8.98
N LYS A 67 -3.47 -7.56 -9.91
CA LYS A 67 -3.18 -6.35 -10.66
C LYS A 67 -3.91 -5.17 -10.02
N SER A 68 -3.20 -4.09 -9.81
CA SER A 68 -3.72 -2.89 -9.16
C SER A 68 -3.68 -1.68 -10.06
N ASP A 69 -4.70 -0.85 -9.91
CA ASP A 69 -4.78 0.48 -10.50
C ASP A 69 -4.45 1.48 -9.40
N VAL A 70 -3.33 2.18 -9.53
CA VAL A 70 -2.83 3.13 -8.54
C VAL A 70 -2.99 4.54 -9.09
N ASN A 71 -3.64 5.40 -8.31
CA ASN A 71 -3.95 6.76 -8.72
C ASN A 71 -3.52 7.73 -7.61
N TYR A 72 -2.53 8.57 -7.91
CA TYR A 72 -2.05 9.56 -6.96
C TYR A 72 -2.52 10.96 -7.39
N ASN A 73 -3.29 11.61 -6.51
CA ASN A 73 -3.73 12.99 -6.71
C ASN A 73 -2.79 13.92 -5.95
N LYS A 74 -1.97 14.67 -6.68
CA LYS A 74 -0.94 15.55 -6.12
C LYS A 74 -1.53 16.71 -5.32
N LYS A 75 -2.67 17.23 -5.74
CA LYS A 75 -3.32 18.36 -5.05
C LYS A 75 -3.89 17.98 -3.70
N LYS A 76 -4.42 16.77 -3.60
CA LYS A 76 -5.06 16.29 -2.37
C LYS A 76 -4.14 15.48 -1.47
N ASN A 77 -2.96 15.08 -1.98
CA ASN A 77 -2.04 14.19 -1.28
C ASN A 77 -2.69 12.86 -0.91
N ILE A 78 -3.42 12.28 -1.87
CA ILE A 78 -4.16 11.04 -1.69
C ILE A 78 -3.76 10.05 -2.76
N ILE A 79 -3.49 8.81 -2.35
CA ILE A 79 -3.25 7.69 -3.25
C ILE A 79 -4.43 6.73 -3.11
N LEU A 80 -5.07 6.39 -4.23
CA LEU A 80 -6.16 5.41 -4.27
C LEU A 80 -5.70 4.20 -5.06
N VAL A 81 -5.92 3.00 -4.51
CA VAL A 81 -5.57 1.74 -5.15
C VAL A 81 -6.81 0.88 -5.27
N LYS A 82 -7.07 0.39 -6.47
CA LYS A 82 -8.17 -0.53 -6.76
C LYS A 82 -7.64 -1.77 -7.47
N ASN A 83 -8.31 -2.91 -7.30
CA ASN A 83 -7.93 -4.10 -8.04
C ASN A 83 -8.46 -4.04 -9.47
N LEU A 84 -7.66 -4.55 -10.42
CA LEU A 84 -8.10 -4.73 -11.80
C LEU A 84 -8.34 -6.20 -12.09
N ASP A 85 -7.51 -7.09 -11.52
CA ASP A 85 -7.59 -8.52 -11.77
C ASP A 85 -6.91 -9.28 -10.65
N GLY A 86 -7.32 -10.55 -10.43
CA GLY A 86 -6.72 -11.42 -9.45
C GLY A 86 -7.74 -12.07 -8.53
N PRO A 87 -7.29 -12.54 -7.34
CA PRO A 87 -8.13 -13.30 -6.41
C PRO A 87 -9.11 -12.44 -5.62
N LEU A 88 -9.08 -11.13 -5.80
CA LEU A 88 -9.92 -10.20 -5.06
C LEU A 88 -11.21 -9.91 -5.82
N LYS A 89 -12.33 -9.97 -5.12
CA LYS A 89 -13.61 -9.54 -5.64
C LYS A 89 -13.63 -8.02 -5.76
N TYR A 90 -13.08 -7.34 -4.76
CA TYR A 90 -12.80 -5.92 -4.83
C TYR A 90 -11.64 -5.58 -3.87
N LEU A 91 -11.02 -4.42 -4.11
CA LEU A 91 -10.02 -3.81 -3.24
C LEU A 91 -10.18 -2.31 -3.34
N ASN A 92 -10.34 -1.66 -2.18
CA ASN A 92 -10.27 -0.20 -2.07
C ASN A 92 -9.23 0.12 -1.01
N ASN A 93 -8.15 0.74 -1.43
CA ASN A 93 -7.03 1.11 -0.57
C ASN A 93 -6.82 2.61 -0.71
N ARG A 94 -6.73 3.31 0.40
CA ARG A 94 -6.60 4.76 0.41
C ARG A 94 -5.49 5.19 1.36
N TRP A 95 -4.56 5.97 0.81
CA TRP A 95 -3.48 6.61 1.57
C TRP A 95 -3.71 8.10 1.60
N VAL A 96 -3.65 8.71 2.78
CA VAL A 96 -3.77 10.16 2.96
C VAL A 96 -2.54 10.65 3.71
N PHE A 97 -1.92 11.71 3.19
CA PHE A 97 -0.70 12.29 3.75
C PHE A 97 -0.97 13.72 4.19
N VAL A 98 -0.73 14.00 5.46
CA VAL A 98 -0.95 15.35 6.03
C VAL A 98 0.33 15.81 6.72
N GLU A 99 0.84 16.97 6.31
CA GLU A 99 2.02 17.55 6.93
C GLU A 99 1.73 18.00 8.36
N LYS A 100 2.63 17.64 9.29
CA LYS A 100 2.59 18.03 10.69
C LYS A 100 3.97 18.53 11.08
N GLY A 101 4.30 19.79 10.75
CA GLY A 101 5.63 20.32 10.94
C GLY A 101 6.65 19.60 10.09
N LYS A 102 7.66 19.00 10.72
CA LYS A 102 8.71 18.24 10.02
C LYS A 102 8.32 16.77 9.83
N SER A 103 7.18 16.38 10.37
CA SER A 103 6.68 15.01 10.27
C SER A 103 5.46 14.97 9.34
N THR A 104 5.04 13.76 8.97
CA THR A 104 3.86 13.55 8.16
C THR A 104 2.95 12.53 8.83
N GLU A 105 1.67 12.86 8.93
CA GLU A 105 0.67 11.91 9.38
C GLU A 105 0.17 11.13 8.16
N VAL A 106 0.37 9.81 8.20
CA VAL A 106 -0.01 8.90 7.13
C VAL A 106 -1.19 8.07 7.60
N SER A 107 -2.31 8.18 6.89
CA SER A 107 -3.49 7.36 7.13
C SER A 107 -3.60 6.34 6.00
N PHE A 108 -3.83 5.09 6.35
CA PHE A 108 -3.88 3.99 5.40
C PHE A 108 -5.11 3.14 5.71
N GLU A 109 -6.05 3.08 4.77
CA GLU A 109 -7.27 2.29 4.89
C GLU A 109 -7.31 1.24 3.80
N VAL A 110 -7.73 0.03 4.16
CA VAL A 110 -7.92 -1.06 3.20
C VAL A 110 -9.27 -1.71 3.45
N ASP A 111 -10.04 -1.85 2.39
CA ASP A 111 -11.31 -2.57 2.38
C ASP A 111 -11.26 -3.52 1.20
N PHE A 112 -11.42 -4.83 1.45
CA PHE A 112 -11.33 -5.81 0.36
C PHE A 112 -12.22 -7.02 0.63
N GLU A 113 -12.43 -7.81 -0.43
CA GLU A 113 -13.11 -9.09 -0.33
C GLU A 113 -12.44 -10.06 -1.29
N LEU A 114 -12.12 -11.25 -0.79
CA LEU A 114 -11.57 -12.33 -1.61
C LEU A 114 -12.70 -13.09 -2.29
N LYS A 115 -12.43 -13.59 -3.50
CA LYS A 115 -13.40 -14.43 -4.22
C LYS A 115 -13.66 -15.75 -3.48
N ASN A 116 -12.64 -16.29 -2.83
CA ASN A 116 -12.75 -17.49 -2.03
C ASN A 116 -13.34 -17.15 -0.65
N LYS A 117 -14.55 -17.61 -0.37
CA LYS A 117 -15.26 -17.28 0.88
C LYS A 117 -14.56 -17.78 2.13
N PHE A 118 -13.97 -18.97 2.07
CA PHE A 118 -13.26 -19.55 3.22
C PHE A 118 -12.03 -18.72 3.59
N LEU A 119 -11.21 -18.37 2.58
CA LEU A 119 -10.04 -17.55 2.78
C LEU A 119 -10.41 -16.15 3.27
N ASN A 120 -11.53 -15.62 2.80
CA ASN A 120 -12.01 -14.31 3.23
C ASN A 120 -12.33 -14.29 4.73
N ILE A 121 -12.96 -15.35 5.23
CA ILE A 121 -13.27 -15.48 6.66
C ILE A 121 -11.99 -15.58 7.49
N LEU A 122 -11.02 -16.36 7.04
CA LEU A 122 -9.73 -16.50 7.72
C LEU A 122 -8.97 -15.17 7.79
N MET A 123 -8.96 -14.45 6.67
CA MET A 123 -8.26 -13.17 6.61
C MET A 123 -8.89 -12.11 7.51
N THR A 124 -10.21 -12.12 7.64
CA THR A 124 -10.92 -11.15 8.48
C THR A 124 -10.41 -11.13 9.91
N LYS A 125 -10.07 -12.30 10.46
CA LYS A 125 -9.65 -12.43 11.86
C LYS A 125 -8.27 -11.85 12.16
N SER A 126 -7.37 -11.83 11.17
CA SER A 126 -5.98 -11.40 11.38
C SER A 126 -5.62 -10.16 10.55
N PHE A 127 -6.59 -9.57 9.90
CA PHE A 127 -6.32 -8.51 8.92
C PHE A 127 -5.70 -7.27 9.55
N GLN A 128 -6.23 -6.79 10.68
CA GLN A 128 -5.70 -5.60 11.34
C GLN A 128 -4.24 -5.82 11.77
N TYR A 129 -3.92 -6.99 12.28
CA TYR A 129 -2.56 -7.33 12.67
C TYR A 129 -1.62 -7.31 11.47
N GLY A 130 -2.04 -7.88 10.35
CA GLY A 130 -1.25 -7.87 9.12
C GLY A 130 -1.04 -6.46 8.59
N LEU A 131 -2.07 -5.62 8.66
CA LEU A 131 -1.97 -4.22 8.22
C LEU A 131 -1.02 -3.42 9.11
N ASP A 132 -1.06 -3.63 10.43
CA ASP A 132 -0.12 -2.99 11.35
C ASP A 132 1.32 -3.37 11.02
N LYS A 133 1.56 -4.62 10.66
CA LYS A 133 2.90 -5.08 10.24
C LYS A 133 3.37 -4.41 8.96
N ILE A 134 2.47 -4.20 8.02
CA ILE A 134 2.79 -3.49 6.78
C ILE A 134 3.13 -2.03 7.09
N ALA A 135 2.34 -1.39 7.96
CA ALA A 135 2.61 -0.01 8.38
C ALA A 135 3.96 0.12 9.09
N ASP A 136 4.30 -0.85 9.97
CA ASP A 136 5.60 -0.88 10.63
C ASP A 136 6.73 -0.99 9.60
N ALA A 137 6.56 -1.80 8.56
CA ALA A 137 7.56 -1.98 7.52
C ALA A 137 7.80 -0.69 6.73
N PHE A 138 6.74 0.03 6.38
CA PHE A 138 6.85 1.32 5.69
C PHE A 138 7.55 2.35 6.58
N GLN A 139 7.17 2.41 7.86
CA GLN A 139 7.77 3.35 8.79
C GLN A 139 9.27 3.09 8.98
N LYS A 140 9.65 1.84 9.19
CA LYS A 140 11.07 1.45 9.33
C LYS A 140 11.87 1.74 8.06
N ARG A 141 11.28 1.49 6.89
CA ARG A 141 11.93 1.78 5.62
C ARG A 141 12.15 3.27 5.44
N ALA A 142 11.14 4.10 5.78
CA ALA A 142 11.24 5.55 5.73
C ALA A 142 12.33 6.07 6.66
N GLU A 143 12.38 5.56 7.88
CA GLU A 143 13.40 5.94 8.87
C GLU A 143 14.80 5.59 8.36
N LYS A 144 14.96 4.44 7.71
CA LYS A 144 16.24 4.00 7.15
C LYS A 144 16.69 4.87 5.98
N LEU A 145 15.78 5.21 5.07
CA LEU A 145 16.10 5.94 3.84
C LEU A 145 16.19 7.45 4.02
N TYR A 146 15.35 8.00 4.89
CA TYR A 146 15.16 9.44 4.99
C TYR A 146 15.50 10.02 6.37
N LYS A 147 16.30 9.30 7.13
CA LYS A 147 16.67 9.74 8.45
C LYS A 147 17.45 11.05 8.40
N ASN A 148 16.87 12.10 8.98
CA ASN A 148 17.55 13.37 9.15
C ASN A 148 18.41 13.29 10.41
N ILE A 149 19.68 13.24 10.19
CA ILE A 149 20.66 13.27 11.29
C ILE A 149 21.11 14.71 11.49
#